data_12ad991237471c57a430816795fc33fb
#
_entry.id   12ad991237471c57a430816795fc33fb
#
_cell.length_a   1.000
_cell.length_b   1.000
_cell.length_c   1.000
_cell.angle_alpha   90.00
_cell.angle_beta   90.00
_cell.angle_gamma   90.00
#
_symmetry.space_group_name_H-M   'P 1'
#
loop_
_entity.id
_entity.type
_entity.pdbx_description
1 polymer ?
#
loop_
_entity_poly.entity_id
_entity_poly.type
_entity_poly.pdbx_seq_one_letter_code
_entity_poly.pdbx_strand_id
1 'polypeptide(L)'
;MARTRSRPEATAQRHLAPVCDHCWVCGHALWITDTNQRTVTTLGGLVACTLQIRSCPNRACERYRRPYRPEAEGTLALPHAEFGLEVIAYVGTRRFAEHRSVPEIHRELSAPGVEIAERTVTDLLHRYEELVAVRLADRGRLRERLAQQRFAVLALDGLQPDQGHEGLWVVREVLSGRSCWRGRCSRRPKRRSRACCARSRKPCRCRSVG
;
A
#
# COMPACT_ATOMS: atom_id res chain seq x y z
N MET A 1 -31.90 16.32 -6.22
CA MET A 1 -31.84 15.53 -7.47
C MET A 1 -30.39 15.14 -7.72
N ALA A 2 -30.06 13.85 -7.59
CA ALA A 2 -28.73 13.35 -7.87
C ALA A 2 -28.50 13.42 -9.39
N ARG A 3 -27.50 14.20 -9.82
CA ARG A 3 -27.05 14.19 -11.21
C ARG A 3 -26.44 12.84 -11.51
N THR A 4 -27.17 12.00 -12.22
CA THR A 4 -26.62 10.76 -12.81
C THR A 4 -25.67 11.18 -13.92
N ARG A 5 -24.38 11.37 -13.60
CA ARG A 5 -23.36 11.47 -14.64
C ARG A 5 -23.33 10.12 -15.35
N SER A 6 -23.53 10.11 -16.66
CA SER A 6 -23.30 8.92 -17.47
C SER A 6 -21.83 8.53 -17.27
N ARG A 7 -21.58 7.29 -16.82
CA ARG A 7 -20.22 6.78 -16.74
C ARG A 7 -19.62 6.75 -18.14
N PRO A 8 -18.38 7.24 -18.33
CA PRO A 8 -17.70 7.09 -19.61
C PRO A 8 -17.57 5.60 -19.98
N GLU A 9 -17.58 5.32 -21.27
CA GLU A 9 -17.41 3.94 -21.76
C GLU A 9 -16.04 3.40 -21.35
N ALA A 10 -16.04 2.11 -20.97
CA ALA A 10 -14.80 1.43 -20.60
C ALA A 10 -13.94 1.20 -21.86
N THR A 11 -12.68 1.61 -21.79
CA THR A 11 -11.70 1.43 -22.87
C THR A 11 -11.23 -0.02 -22.99
N ALA A 12 -11.36 -0.81 -21.92
CA ALA A 12 -11.02 -2.22 -21.90
C ALA A 12 -11.93 -3.02 -20.97
N GLN A 13 -12.08 -4.31 -21.27
CA GLN A 13 -12.81 -5.25 -20.43
C GLN A 13 -11.87 -6.36 -19.94
N ARG A 14 -11.98 -6.75 -18.68
CA ARG A 14 -11.22 -7.84 -18.08
C ARG A 14 -12.14 -8.80 -17.32
N HIS A 15 -12.00 -10.09 -17.61
CA HIS A 15 -12.64 -11.16 -16.85
C HIS A 15 -11.59 -11.78 -15.94
N LEU A 16 -11.84 -11.75 -14.64
CA LEU A 16 -10.93 -12.26 -13.63
C LEU A 16 -11.62 -13.37 -12.84
N ALA A 17 -10.93 -14.50 -12.73
CA ALA A 17 -11.36 -15.66 -11.94
C ALA A 17 -10.29 -16.01 -10.92
N PRO A 18 -10.65 -16.58 -9.76
CA PRO A 18 -9.68 -17.12 -8.80
C PRO A 18 -8.81 -18.19 -9.46
N VAL A 19 -7.52 -18.15 -9.20
CA VAL A 19 -6.56 -19.18 -9.65
C VAL A 19 -6.86 -20.51 -8.95
N CYS A 20 -7.22 -20.47 -7.68
CA CYS A 20 -7.63 -21.65 -6.93
C CYS A 20 -9.02 -22.12 -7.36
N ASP A 21 -9.15 -23.38 -7.71
CA ASP A 21 -10.40 -24.08 -7.99
C ASP A 21 -10.84 -25.02 -6.85
N HIS A 22 -9.96 -25.24 -5.86
CA HIS A 22 -10.21 -26.06 -4.68
C HIS A 22 -10.00 -25.24 -3.39
N CYS A 23 -10.78 -25.60 -2.36
CA CYS A 23 -10.63 -24.99 -1.03
C CYS A 23 -9.32 -25.46 -0.39
N TRP A 24 -8.44 -24.52 -0.03
CA TRP A 24 -7.14 -24.82 0.59
C TRP A 24 -7.24 -25.34 2.03
N VAL A 25 -8.43 -25.32 2.66
CA VAL A 25 -8.68 -25.88 4.00
C VAL A 25 -9.17 -27.31 3.94
N CYS A 26 -10.16 -27.63 3.08
CA CYS A 26 -10.82 -28.93 3.06
C CYS A 26 -10.70 -29.67 1.72
N GLY A 27 -10.03 -29.12 0.72
CA GLY A 27 -9.81 -29.75 -0.58
C GLY A 27 -11.02 -29.86 -1.50
N HIS A 28 -12.23 -29.45 -1.08
CA HIS A 28 -13.41 -29.51 -1.92
C HIS A 28 -13.33 -28.50 -3.07
N ALA A 29 -13.85 -28.88 -4.23
CA ALA A 29 -13.97 -27.99 -5.38
C ALA A 29 -14.80 -26.75 -5.01
N LEU A 30 -14.35 -25.60 -5.42
CA LEU A 30 -15.02 -24.31 -5.19
C LEU A 30 -16.11 -24.11 -6.25
N TRP A 31 -17.27 -23.60 -5.82
CA TRP A 31 -18.36 -23.27 -6.71
C TRP A 31 -18.42 -21.78 -6.99
N ILE A 32 -18.79 -21.42 -8.21
CA ILE A 32 -19.11 -20.04 -8.57
C ILE A 32 -20.38 -19.64 -7.84
N THR A 33 -20.29 -18.65 -6.99
CA THR A 33 -21.42 -18.20 -6.18
C THR A 33 -21.92 -16.83 -6.55
N ASP A 34 -21.06 -16.03 -7.20
CA ASP A 34 -21.40 -14.66 -7.58
C ASP A 34 -20.50 -14.15 -8.70
N THR A 35 -20.95 -13.09 -9.37
CA THR A 35 -20.19 -12.37 -10.38
C THR A 35 -20.31 -10.88 -10.11
N ASN A 36 -19.22 -10.25 -9.66
CA ASN A 36 -19.18 -8.83 -9.36
C ASN A 36 -18.61 -8.04 -10.53
N GLN A 37 -19.19 -6.88 -10.79
CA GLN A 37 -18.67 -5.92 -11.74
C GLN A 37 -18.11 -4.70 -11.03
N ARG A 38 -16.94 -4.26 -11.46
CA ARG A 38 -16.35 -2.99 -11.01
C ARG A 38 -15.61 -2.32 -12.16
N THR A 39 -15.50 -1.02 -12.06
CA THR A 39 -14.73 -0.22 -13.00
C THR A 39 -13.51 0.34 -12.27
N VAL A 40 -12.36 0.28 -12.91
CA VAL A 40 -11.08 0.80 -12.37
C VAL A 40 -10.52 1.80 -13.36
N THR A 41 -10.22 2.99 -12.89
CA THR A 41 -9.52 4.03 -13.64
C THR A 41 -8.03 3.73 -13.65
N THR A 42 -7.46 3.58 -14.83
CA THR A 42 -6.03 3.30 -15.07
C THR A 42 -5.39 4.45 -15.83
N LEU A 43 -4.07 4.43 -15.99
CA LEU A 43 -3.38 5.42 -16.84
C LEU A 43 -3.77 5.28 -18.32
N GLY A 44 -4.19 4.09 -18.74
CA GLY A 44 -4.65 3.82 -20.11
C GLY A 44 -6.16 4.01 -20.31
N GLY A 45 -6.89 4.53 -19.31
CA GLY A 45 -8.33 4.74 -19.37
C GLY A 45 -9.12 3.85 -18.40
N LEU A 46 -10.39 3.69 -18.68
CA LEU A 46 -11.34 2.99 -17.81
C LEU A 46 -11.39 1.50 -18.12
N VAL A 47 -11.13 0.65 -17.14
CA VAL A 47 -11.17 -0.81 -17.28
C VAL A 47 -12.41 -1.34 -16.55
N ALA A 48 -13.32 -1.98 -17.29
CA ALA A 48 -14.44 -2.73 -16.72
C ALA A 48 -13.98 -4.14 -16.36
N CYS A 49 -14.07 -4.49 -15.09
CA CYS A 49 -13.68 -5.80 -14.56
C CYS A 49 -14.93 -6.61 -14.19
N THR A 50 -15.03 -7.81 -14.72
CA THR A 50 -15.99 -8.83 -14.31
C THR A 50 -15.25 -9.83 -13.43
N LEU A 51 -15.59 -9.89 -12.15
CA LEU A 51 -14.92 -10.71 -11.15
C LEU A 51 -15.78 -11.93 -10.84
N GLN A 52 -15.26 -13.11 -11.14
CA GLN A 52 -15.88 -14.37 -10.75
C GLN A 52 -15.57 -14.66 -9.28
N ILE A 53 -16.59 -14.80 -8.45
CA ILE A 53 -16.43 -15.13 -7.03
C ILE A 53 -16.77 -16.60 -6.82
N ARG A 54 -15.87 -17.31 -6.16
CA ARG A 54 -16.10 -18.71 -5.77
C ARG A 54 -16.24 -18.84 -4.27
N SER A 55 -16.84 -19.92 -3.79
CA SER A 55 -16.90 -20.25 -2.37
C SER A 55 -16.88 -21.77 -2.13
N CYS A 56 -16.50 -22.14 -0.90
CA CYS A 56 -16.49 -23.53 -0.48
C CYS A 56 -17.93 -24.00 -0.16
N PRO A 57 -18.42 -25.09 -0.79
CA PRO A 57 -19.75 -25.62 -0.55
C PRO A 57 -19.81 -26.51 0.71
N ASN A 58 -18.70 -26.96 1.27
CA ASN A 58 -18.66 -27.88 2.39
C ASN A 58 -19.07 -27.18 3.68
N ARG A 59 -20.25 -27.55 4.23
CA ARG A 59 -20.81 -26.97 5.47
C ARG A 59 -19.96 -27.22 6.71
N ALA A 60 -19.17 -28.29 6.73
CA ALA A 60 -18.26 -28.61 7.83
C ALA A 60 -16.92 -27.82 7.77
N CYS A 61 -16.68 -27.05 6.71
CA CYS A 61 -15.46 -26.30 6.53
C CYS A 61 -15.58 -24.92 7.17
N GLU A 62 -14.55 -24.47 7.88
CA GLU A 62 -14.48 -23.12 8.45
C GLU A 62 -14.55 -22.00 7.39
N ARG A 63 -14.25 -22.34 6.14
CA ARG A 63 -14.37 -21.46 4.98
C ARG A 63 -15.70 -21.58 4.26
N TYR A 64 -16.70 -22.26 4.85
CA TYR A 64 -18.01 -22.39 4.23
C TYR A 64 -18.57 -21.04 3.82
N ARG A 65 -18.95 -20.90 2.54
CA ARG A 65 -19.51 -19.68 1.92
C ARG A 65 -18.62 -18.43 2.01
N ARG A 66 -17.39 -18.53 2.48
CA ARG A 66 -16.48 -17.37 2.42
C ARG A 66 -16.00 -17.16 0.98
N PRO A 67 -16.02 -15.92 0.48
CA PRO A 67 -15.67 -15.63 -0.90
C PRO A 67 -14.17 -15.84 -1.16
N TYR A 68 -13.89 -16.45 -2.30
CA TYR A 68 -12.58 -16.49 -2.94
C TYR A 68 -12.62 -15.53 -4.11
N ARG A 69 -11.91 -14.44 -4.01
CA ARG A 69 -11.82 -13.42 -5.07
C ARG A 69 -10.61 -13.68 -5.96
N PRO A 70 -10.63 -13.22 -7.22
CA PRO A 70 -9.49 -13.33 -8.11
C PRO A 70 -8.27 -12.62 -7.54
N GLU A 71 -7.13 -13.30 -7.44
CA GLU A 71 -5.86 -12.76 -6.98
C GLU A 71 -5.37 -11.63 -7.88
N ALA A 72 -5.65 -11.73 -9.17
CA ALA A 72 -5.32 -10.71 -10.17
C ALA A 72 -6.03 -9.37 -9.93
N GLU A 73 -7.17 -9.35 -9.22
CA GLU A 73 -7.81 -8.10 -8.81
C GLU A 73 -6.88 -7.24 -7.95
N GLY A 74 -6.17 -7.87 -7.00
CA GLY A 74 -5.24 -7.20 -6.10
C GLY A 74 -4.00 -6.62 -6.79
N THR A 75 -3.66 -7.10 -7.99
CA THR A 75 -2.59 -6.51 -8.81
C THR A 75 -3.04 -5.29 -9.62
N LEU A 76 -4.35 -5.17 -9.85
CA LEU A 76 -4.92 -4.07 -10.62
C LEU A 76 -5.27 -2.87 -9.71
N ALA A 77 -5.98 -3.12 -8.63
CA ALA A 77 -6.44 -2.07 -7.73
C ALA A 77 -6.66 -2.59 -6.31
N LEU A 78 -6.59 -1.68 -5.32
CA LEU A 78 -6.96 -2.00 -3.95
C LEU A 78 -8.46 -2.34 -3.84
N PRO A 79 -8.87 -3.11 -2.81
CA PRO A 79 -10.28 -3.34 -2.53
C PRO A 79 -11.06 -2.03 -2.46
N HIS A 80 -12.21 -1.98 -3.14
CA HIS A 80 -13.10 -0.82 -3.19
C HIS A 80 -12.49 0.48 -3.76
N ALA A 81 -11.24 0.45 -4.26
CA ALA A 81 -10.63 1.62 -4.87
C ALA A 81 -11.13 1.81 -6.31
N GLU A 82 -11.37 3.06 -6.69
CA GLU A 82 -11.73 3.46 -8.04
C GLU A 82 -10.51 3.52 -8.96
N PHE A 83 -9.35 3.90 -8.41
CA PHE A 83 -8.11 4.06 -9.15
C PHE A 83 -7.20 2.84 -9.03
N GLY A 84 -6.55 2.48 -10.13
CA GLY A 84 -5.59 1.39 -10.20
C GLY A 84 -4.30 1.68 -9.42
N LEU A 85 -3.58 0.62 -9.05
CA LEU A 85 -2.30 0.72 -8.36
C LEU A 85 -1.26 1.51 -9.17
N GLU A 86 -1.33 1.42 -10.50
CA GLU A 86 -0.43 2.18 -11.39
C GLU A 86 -0.66 3.68 -11.30
N VAL A 87 -1.92 4.15 -11.13
CA VAL A 87 -2.23 5.57 -10.93
C VAL A 87 -1.67 6.04 -9.59
N ILE A 88 -1.83 5.23 -8.53
CA ILE A 88 -1.26 5.52 -7.20
C ILE A 88 0.27 5.61 -7.29
N ALA A 89 0.91 4.66 -7.99
CA ALA A 89 2.35 4.64 -8.17
C ALA A 89 2.84 5.84 -9.00
N TYR A 90 2.12 6.20 -10.06
CA TYR A 90 2.40 7.38 -10.87
C TYR A 90 2.40 8.66 -10.03
N VAL A 91 1.30 8.90 -9.30
CA VAL A 91 1.14 10.07 -8.42
C VAL A 91 2.28 10.16 -7.41
N GLY A 92 2.60 9.04 -6.75
CA GLY A 92 3.71 8.97 -5.80
C GLY A 92 5.08 9.24 -6.43
N THR A 93 5.35 8.69 -7.62
CA THR A 93 6.61 8.93 -8.34
C THR A 93 6.75 10.40 -8.73
N ARG A 94 5.70 11.01 -9.31
CA ARG A 94 5.72 12.44 -9.67
C ARG A 94 5.97 13.33 -8.45
N ARG A 95 5.34 13.02 -7.32
CA ARG A 95 5.48 13.81 -6.10
C ARG A 95 6.86 13.67 -5.46
N PHE A 96 7.35 12.44 -5.27
CA PHE A 96 8.51 12.17 -4.42
C PHE A 96 9.83 12.03 -5.19
N ALA A 97 9.80 11.58 -6.43
CA ALA A 97 11.00 11.48 -7.25
C ALA A 97 11.22 12.73 -8.14
N GLU A 98 10.14 13.33 -8.64
CA GLU A 98 10.21 14.44 -9.56
C GLU A 98 9.80 15.78 -8.92
N HIS A 99 9.44 15.79 -7.65
CA HIS A 99 9.09 16.97 -6.85
C HIS A 99 7.95 17.83 -7.43
N ARG A 100 7.03 17.21 -8.18
CA ARG A 100 5.86 17.89 -8.74
C ARG A 100 4.85 18.27 -7.65
N SER A 101 4.23 19.41 -7.83
CA SER A 101 3.10 19.83 -7.00
C SER A 101 1.80 19.08 -7.34
N VAL A 102 0.84 19.07 -6.42
CA VAL A 102 -0.47 18.42 -6.64
C VAL A 102 -1.19 18.99 -7.87
N PRO A 103 -1.25 20.33 -8.10
CA PRO A 103 -1.87 20.89 -9.30
C PRO A 103 -1.16 20.48 -10.61
N GLU A 104 0.17 20.29 -10.60
CA GLU A 104 0.90 19.81 -11.77
C GLU A 104 0.55 18.36 -12.08
N ILE A 105 0.57 17.48 -11.05
CA ILE A 105 0.19 16.07 -11.21
C ILE A 105 -1.25 15.94 -11.70
N HIS A 106 -2.16 16.75 -11.16
CA HIS A 106 -3.55 16.78 -11.61
C HIS A 106 -3.66 17.12 -13.11
N ARG A 107 -2.94 18.17 -13.57
CA ARG A 107 -2.92 18.54 -14.99
C ARG A 107 -2.34 17.44 -15.89
N GLU A 108 -1.25 16.80 -15.43
CA GLU A 108 -0.62 15.70 -16.17
C GLU A 108 -1.54 14.47 -16.31
N LEU A 109 -2.33 14.15 -15.29
CA LEU A 109 -3.31 13.06 -15.34
C LEU A 109 -4.54 13.40 -16.18
N SER A 110 -4.97 14.65 -16.15
CA SER A 110 -6.14 15.10 -16.90
C SER A 110 -5.88 15.22 -18.41
N ALA A 111 -4.63 15.48 -18.81
CA ALA A 111 -4.26 15.63 -20.22
C ALA A 111 -4.56 14.39 -21.08
N PRO A 112 -4.27 13.14 -20.66
CA PRO A 112 -4.67 11.94 -21.39
C PRO A 112 -6.12 11.52 -21.17
N GLY A 113 -6.95 12.33 -20.49
CA GLY A 113 -8.38 12.07 -20.31
C GLY A 113 -8.74 11.30 -19.04
N VAL A 114 -7.85 11.21 -18.07
CA VAL A 114 -8.18 10.65 -16.75
C VAL A 114 -9.04 11.66 -15.99
N GLU A 115 -10.31 11.35 -15.80
CA GLU A 115 -11.20 12.19 -14.99
C GLU A 115 -10.85 12.03 -13.49
N ILE A 116 -10.18 13.02 -12.96
CA ILE A 116 -9.75 13.05 -11.55
C ILE A 116 -9.88 14.46 -11.00
N ALA A 117 -10.31 14.59 -9.75
CA ALA A 117 -10.28 15.86 -9.04
C ALA A 117 -8.94 16.07 -8.34
N GLU A 118 -8.50 17.32 -8.18
CA GLU A 118 -7.24 17.65 -7.49
C GLU A 118 -7.20 17.10 -6.04
N ARG A 119 -8.33 17.14 -5.34
CA ARG A 119 -8.46 16.53 -4.02
C ARG A 119 -8.18 15.02 -4.07
N THR A 120 -8.66 14.33 -5.09
CA THR A 120 -8.41 12.89 -5.25
C THR A 120 -6.93 12.60 -5.45
N VAL A 121 -6.18 13.48 -6.12
CA VAL A 121 -4.70 13.34 -6.23
C VAL A 121 -4.06 13.37 -4.84
N THR A 122 -4.52 14.26 -3.94
CA THR A 122 -4.06 14.30 -2.55
C THR A 122 -4.40 13.01 -1.80
N ASP A 123 -5.61 12.47 -1.97
CA ASP A 123 -6.03 11.22 -1.33
C ASP A 123 -5.20 10.03 -1.86
N LEU A 124 -4.87 10.01 -3.15
CA LEU A 124 -3.98 9.00 -3.74
C LEU A 124 -2.54 9.10 -3.24
N LEU A 125 -2.04 10.32 -2.96
CA LEU A 125 -0.73 10.51 -2.32
C LEU A 125 -0.71 9.89 -0.92
N HIS A 126 -1.72 10.15 -0.10
CA HIS A 126 -1.83 9.51 1.21
C HIS A 126 -1.87 7.98 1.09
N ARG A 127 -2.62 7.46 0.11
CA ARG A 127 -2.66 6.02 -0.14
C ARG A 127 -1.30 5.45 -0.58
N TYR A 128 -0.56 6.19 -1.40
CA TYR A 128 0.82 5.82 -1.76
C TYR A 128 1.73 5.75 -0.53
N GLU A 129 1.66 6.76 0.35
CA GLU A 129 2.44 6.79 1.60
C GLU A 129 2.13 5.60 2.51
N GLU A 130 0.84 5.24 2.65
CA GLU A 130 0.41 4.05 3.40
C GLU A 130 0.99 2.76 2.81
N LEU A 131 0.92 2.58 1.49
CA LEU A 131 1.48 1.40 0.81
C LEU A 131 2.99 1.32 0.97
N VAL A 132 3.69 2.44 0.87
CA VAL A 132 5.14 2.51 1.11
C VAL A 132 5.45 2.18 2.57
N ALA A 133 4.66 2.68 3.53
CA ALA A 133 4.84 2.38 4.94
C ALA A 133 4.68 0.87 5.23
N VAL A 134 3.65 0.23 4.69
CA VAL A 134 3.45 -1.24 4.79
C VAL A 134 4.63 -1.99 4.20
N ARG A 135 5.10 -1.59 3.01
CA ARG A 135 6.25 -2.24 2.37
C ARG A 135 7.56 -2.07 3.15
N LEU A 136 7.74 -0.92 3.79
CA LEU A 136 8.93 -0.67 4.64
C LEU A 136 8.86 -1.42 5.97
N ALA A 137 7.66 -1.72 6.47
CA ALA A 137 7.44 -2.48 7.68
C ALA A 137 7.61 -4.00 7.48
N ASP A 138 7.75 -4.48 6.24
CA ASP A 138 7.93 -5.90 5.92
C ASP A 138 9.29 -6.43 6.43
N ARG A 139 9.24 -7.01 7.61
CA ARG A 139 10.41 -7.59 8.30
C ARG A 139 10.98 -8.82 7.58
N GLY A 140 10.15 -9.58 6.86
CA GLY A 140 10.59 -10.75 6.09
C GLY A 140 11.57 -10.32 5.00
N ARG A 141 11.16 -9.35 4.22
CA ARG A 141 11.96 -8.75 3.15
C ARG A 141 13.25 -8.07 3.64
N LEU A 142 13.17 -7.43 4.81
CA LEU A 142 14.35 -6.84 5.43
C LEU A 142 15.33 -7.92 5.85
N ARG A 143 14.84 -9.03 6.46
CA ARG A 143 15.67 -10.19 6.83
C ARG A 143 16.35 -10.83 5.64
N GLU A 144 15.62 -11.11 4.57
CA GLU A 144 16.17 -11.72 3.35
C GLU A 144 17.32 -10.89 2.77
N ARG A 145 17.17 -9.57 2.78
CA ARG A 145 18.21 -8.67 2.28
C ARG A 145 19.42 -8.59 3.20
N LEU A 146 19.20 -8.50 4.51
CA LEU A 146 20.29 -8.44 5.48
C LEU A 146 21.02 -9.78 5.63
N ALA A 147 20.34 -10.91 5.37
CA ALA A 147 20.95 -12.23 5.39
C ALA A 147 22.04 -12.42 4.32
N GLN A 148 22.00 -11.63 3.26
CA GLN A 148 23.02 -11.63 2.21
C GLN A 148 24.28 -10.82 2.59
N GLN A 149 24.25 -10.10 3.71
CA GLN A 149 25.33 -9.25 4.18
C GLN A 149 26.02 -9.87 5.42
N ARG A 150 27.35 -9.81 5.48
CA ARG A 150 28.11 -10.27 6.67
C ARG A 150 27.92 -9.37 7.88
N PHE A 151 27.61 -8.10 7.65
CA PHE A 151 27.37 -7.08 8.69
C PHE A 151 26.43 -6.00 8.14
N ALA A 152 25.78 -5.29 9.04
CA ALA A 152 24.94 -4.13 8.70
C ALA A 152 25.56 -2.86 9.28
N VAL A 153 25.61 -1.81 8.48
CA VAL A 153 26.03 -0.46 8.92
C VAL A 153 24.78 0.38 9.09
N LEU A 154 24.48 0.77 10.31
CA LEU A 154 23.28 1.55 10.61
C LEU A 154 23.65 3.04 10.80
N ALA A 155 23.02 3.90 10.00
CA ALA A 155 23.02 5.32 10.22
C ALA A 155 21.70 5.73 10.90
N LEU A 156 21.83 6.58 11.92
CA LEU A 156 20.71 7.19 12.61
C LEU A 156 20.67 8.66 12.23
N ASP A 157 19.60 9.07 11.58
CA ASP A 157 19.34 10.46 11.19
C ASP A 157 18.10 10.98 11.91
N GLY A 158 18.12 12.25 12.31
CA GLY A 158 17.04 12.90 13.03
C GLY A 158 16.67 14.22 12.38
N LEU A 159 15.46 14.30 11.86
CA LEU A 159 14.85 15.56 11.48
C LEU A 159 14.17 16.16 12.69
N GLN A 160 14.65 17.32 13.11
CA GLN A 160 14.05 18.08 14.19
C GLN A 160 13.26 19.24 13.56
N PRO A 161 11.93 19.14 13.50
CA PRO A 161 11.11 20.30 13.16
C PRO A 161 11.24 21.36 14.26
N ASP A 162 10.64 22.53 14.05
CA ASP A 162 10.70 23.70 14.95
C ASP A 162 10.46 23.37 16.42
N GLN A 163 10.89 24.29 17.31
CA GLN A 163 10.81 24.12 18.75
C GLN A 163 9.41 23.68 19.22
N GLY A 164 9.35 22.61 20.01
CA GLY A 164 8.12 22.08 20.58
C GLY A 164 7.50 20.89 19.85
N HIS A 165 7.99 20.52 18.68
CA HIS A 165 7.50 19.36 17.93
C HIS A 165 8.35 18.10 18.18
N GLU A 166 7.72 16.95 18.00
CA GLU A 166 8.41 15.65 18.10
C GLU A 166 9.42 15.48 16.98
N GLY A 167 10.66 15.10 17.31
CA GLY A 167 11.68 14.76 16.32
C GLY A 167 11.35 13.48 15.57
N LEU A 168 11.48 13.49 14.26
CA LEU A 168 11.41 12.31 13.43
C LEU A 168 12.79 11.66 13.34
N TRP A 169 12.92 10.42 13.80
CA TRP A 169 14.15 9.64 13.72
C TRP A 169 14.03 8.56 12.65
N VAL A 170 15.05 8.40 11.85
CA VAL A 170 15.14 7.38 10.81
C VAL A 170 16.41 6.56 11.03
N VAL A 171 16.27 5.25 11.11
CA VAL A 171 17.39 4.31 11.06
C VAL A 171 17.50 3.78 9.64
N ARG A 172 18.63 4.01 9.01
CA ARG A 172 18.92 3.54 7.64
C ARG A 172 20.07 2.53 7.70
N GLU A 173 19.92 1.44 6.97
CA GLU A 173 21.03 0.56 6.67
C GLU A 173 21.80 1.13 5.46
N VAL A 174 23.08 1.46 5.67
CA VAL A 174 23.87 2.28 4.74
C VAL A 174 24.19 1.53 3.45
N LEU A 175 24.54 0.25 3.56
CA LEU A 175 25.00 -0.56 2.41
C LEU A 175 23.86 -0.82 1.41
N SER A 176 22.66 -1.07 1.91
CA SER A 176 21.46 -1.25 1.06
C SER A 176 20.69 0.04 0.78
N GLY A 177 21.06 1.14 1.45
CA GLY A 177 20.37 2.43 1.35
C GLY A 177 18.95 2.43 1.93
N ARG A 178 18.55 1.40 2.69
CA ARG A 178 17.18 1.22 3.14
C ARG A 178 16.93 1.76 4.54
N SER A 179 15.74 2.37 4.71
CA SER A 179 15.25 2.71 6.04
C SER A 179 14.76 1.43 6.74
N CYS A 180 15.37 1.12 7.89
CA CYS A 180 15.01 -0.03 8.71
C CYS A 180 13.96 0.31 9.75
N TRP A 181 13.90 1.59 10.17
CA TRP A 181 12.98 2.06 11.18
C TRP A 181 12.74 3.56 11.04
N ARG A 182 11.51 3.98 11.35
CA ARG A 182 11.11 5.37 11.48
C ARG A 182 10.27 5.52 12.74
N GLY A 183 10.51 6.56 13.52
CA GLY A 183 9.75 6.83 14.72
C GLY A 183 9.80 8.29 15.15
N ARG A 184 8.78 8.72 15.86
CA ARG A 184 8.74 10.03 16.50
C ARG A 184 9.15 9.87 17.95
N CYS A 185 10.00 10.77 18.44
CA CYS A 185 10.40 10.80 19.83
C CYS A 185 10.24 12.22 20.38
N SER A 186 9.45 12.36 21.43
CA SER A 186 9.18 13.62 22.11
C SER A 186 10.29 14.08 23.05
N ARG A 187 11.31 13.25 23.28
CA ARG A 187 12.43 13.57 24.18
C ARG A 187 13.74 13.60 23.41
N ARG A 188 14.47 14.72 23.50
CA ARG A 188 15.89 14.76 23.12
C ARG A 188 16.62 13.62 23.81
N PRO A 189 17.35 12.75 23.10
CA PRO A 189 18.24 11.84 23.77
C PRO A 189 19.25 12.70 24.54
N LYS A 190 19.17 12.68 25.87
CA LYS A 190 20.22 13.27 26.69
C LYS A 190 21.52 12.63 26.23
N ARG A 191 22.54 13.44 26.01
CA ARG A 191 23.89 13.08 25.48
C ARG A 191 24.66 12.00 26.31
N ARG A 192 23.98 11.29 27.20
CA ARG A 192 24.48 10.17 27.99
C ARG A 192 23.71 8.92 27.65
N SER A 193 24.23 8.14 26.75
CA SER A 193 24.41 6.71 27.03
C SER A 193 24.60 5.89 25.74
N ARG A 194 25.82 5.52 25.51
CA ARG A 194 26.14 4.27 24.82
C ARG A 194 25.55 3.04 25.55
N ALA A 195 24.85 3.24 26.67
CA ALA A 195 24.35 2.20 27.56
C ALA A 195 22.82 1.98 27.53
N CYS A 196 22.04 2.80 26.83
CA CYS A 196 20.59 2.69 26.92
C CYS A 196 19.97 1.60 26.03
N CYS A 197 20.67 1.18 24.95
CA CYS A 197 20.17 0.11 24.10
C CYS A 197 20.45 -1.31 24.62
N ALA A 198 21.36 -1.46 25.57
CA ALA A 198 21.82 -2.79 26.03
C ALA A 198 21.20 -3.26 27.36
N ARG A 199 20.52 -2.44 28.14
CA ARG A 199 20.09 -2.81 29.51
C ARG A 199 18.65 -2.52 29.92
N SER A 200 17.77 -2.00 29.10
CA SER A 200 16.38 -1.85 29.54
C SER A 200 15.47 -2.86 28.82
N ARG A 201 15.08 -3.91 29.55
CA ARG A 201 13.94 -4.78 29.22
C ARG A 201 12.57 -4.07 29.32
N LYS A 202 12.55 -2.74 29.44
CA LYS A 202 11.30 -1.96 29.37
C LYS A 202 11.26 -1.28 28.01
N PRO A 203 10.19 -1.49 27.22
CA PRO A 203 10.04 -0.83 25.94
C PRO A 203 9.97 0.68 26.17
N CYS A 204 10.89 1.43 25.56
CA CYS A 204 10.67 2.86 25.37
C CYS A 204 9.28 3.03 24.76
N ARG A 205 8.47 3.93 25.33
CA ARG A 205 7.18 4.33 24.74
C ARG A 205 7.43 5.16 23.48
N CYS A 206 7.97 4.55 22.47
CA CYS A 206 7.96 5.08 21.12
C CYS A 206 6.68 4.55 20.47
N ARG A 207 5.74 5.43 20.18
CA ARG A 207 4.60 5.05 19.34
C ARG A 207 5.13 4.79 17.94
N SER A 208 5.11 3.55 17.51
CA SER A 208 5.22 3.21 16.10
C SER A 208 3.96 3.72 15.42
N VAL A 209 4.11 4.59 14.43
CA VAL A 209 3.02 4.91 13.50
C VAL A 209 2.95 3.70 12.56
N GLY A 210 1.92 2.88 12.74
CA GLY A 210 1.53 1.84 11.81
C GLY A 210 0.90 2.45 10.56
#